data_40fca0238d1b5b864d12631653582f9f
#
_entry.id   40fca0238d1b5b864d12631653582f9f
#
_cell.length_a   1.000
_cell.length_b   1.000
_cell.length_c   1.000
_cell.angle_alpha   90.00
_cell.angle_beta   90.00
_cell.angle_gamma   90.00
#
_symmetry.space_group_name_H-M   'P 1'
#
loop_
_entity.id
_entity.type
_entity.pdbx_description
1 polymer ?
#
loop_
_entity_poly.entity_id
_entity_poly.type
_entity_poly.pdbx_seq_one_letter_code
_entity_poly.pdbx_strand_id
1 'polypeptide(L)'
;VLALGFGYVTLSRDSGAAATRALGWGFPTVMAHRGASYLAPEETALSYRLAQAVGADFLEADIQRTQDGVLIALHDDTLERTTDVARVFPGRQKQPVSAFTWEELAQLDAGSWFNATFPDRARPEFARAKILRLDELLDIALSGPSPSGLYLETKSPERFPGIEADLVKLLARRGYLTDAGAPTRPGTLVFQSFSAESLRNFQTVAALVPRIYLLDEAMVRAQGYDTLVTAAKALGSGIGPVGYYAYPWHTLRAHRAGLLVHPYTLNRRWQLRLARWFGVDGVFTDRCELAVPMFGRRAAVDVDSLWPQLGSPGPAR
;
A
#
# COMPACT_ATOMS: atom_id res chain seq x y z
N VAL A 1 -12.67 -34.61 7.32
CA VAL A 1 -11.94 -33.64 6.50
C VAL A 1 -12.63 -32.26 6.55
N LEU A 2 -13.97 -32.21 6.29
CA LEU A 2 -14.74 -30.92 6.34
C LEU A 2 -14.76 -30.28 7.73
N ALA A 3 -14.97 -31.05 8.80
CA ALA A 3 -14.99 -30.51 10.18
C ALA A 3 -13.63 -29.98 10.62
N LEU A 4 -12.51 -30.61 10.21
CA LEU A 4 -11.16 -30.12 10.47
C LEU A 4 -10.89 -28.82 9.72
N GLY A 5 -11.30 -28.73 8.46
CA GLY A 5 -11.16 -27.50 7.67
C GLY A 5 -11.92 -26.32 8.28
N PHE A 6 -13.14 -26.55 8.78
CA PHE A 6 -13.93 -25.51 9.43
C PHE A 6 -13.29 -25.04 10.75
N GLY A 7 -12.76 -25.96 11.55
CA GLY A 7 -12.02 -25.61 12.78
C GLY A 7 -10.79 -24.73 12.50
N TYR A 8 -10.02 -25.02 11.45
CA TYR A 8 -8.87 -24.19 11.03
C TYR A 8 -9.27 -22.76 10.66
N VAL A 9 -10.34 -22.63 9.90
CA VAL A 9 -10.85 -21.31 9.44
C VAL A 9 -11.31 -20.47 10.64
N THR A 10 -12.06 -21.06 11.57
CA THR A 10 -12.58 -20.34 12.75
C THR A 10 -11.44 -19.87 13.65
N LEU A 11 -10.52 -20.76 14.01
CA LEU A 11 -9.37 -20.41 14.86
C LEU A 11 -8.48 -19.33 14.24
N SER A 12 -8.21 -19.41 12.93
CA SER A 12 -7.43 -18.42 12.21
C SER A 12 -8.10 -17.05 12.24
N ARG A 13 -9.40 -17.03 11.93
CA ARG A 13 -10.19 -15.80 11.89
C ARG A 13 -10.28 -15.10 13.24
N ASP A 14 -10.48 -15.86 14.31
CA ASP A 14 -10.62 -15.28 15.66
C ASP A 14 -9.29 -14.70 16.15
N SER A 15 -8.17 -15.38 15.88
CA SER A 15 -6.82 -14.90 16.22
C SER A 15 -6.48 -13.61 15.48
N GLY A 16 -6.70 -13.57 14.16
CA GLY A 16 -6.42 -12.41 13.33
C GLY A 16 -7.29 -11.22 13.68
N ALA A 17 -8.60 -11.45 13.90
CA ALA A 17 -9.53 -10.40 14.31
C ALA A 17 -9.14 -9.75 15.64
N ALA A 18 -8.63 -10.52 16.59
CA ALA A 18 -8.17 -10.00 17.88
C ALA A 18 -6.91 -9.13 17.71
N ALA A 19 -5.92 -9.63 16.97
CA ALA A 19 -4.67 -8.92 16.71
C ALA A 19 -4.90 -7.62 15.93
N THR A 20 -5.73 -7.65 14.89
CA THR A 20 -6.09 -6.47 14.07
C THR A 20 -6.77 -5.40 14.92
N ARG A 21 -7.74 -5.78 15.74
CA ARG A 21 -8.44 -4.85 16.65
C ARG A 21 -7.52 -4.25 17.73
N ALA A 22 -6.53 -5.01 18.20
CA ALA A 22 -5.56 -4.51 19.17
C ALA A 22 -4.69 -3.36 18.59
N LEU A 23 -4.54 -3.31 17.26
CA LEU A 23 -3.89 -2.21 16.55
C LEU A 23 -4.85 -1.03 16.23
N GLY A 24 -6.13 -1.14 16.59
CA GLY A 24 -7.15 -0.15 16.26
C GLY A 24 -7.67 -0.23 14.82
N TRP A 25 -7.39 -1.31 14.09
CA TRP A 25 -7.76 -1.48 12.69
C TRP A 25 -9.11 -2.18 12.52
N GLY A 26 -9.76 -1.91 11.40
CA GLY A 26 -10.92 -2.65 10.99
C GLY A 26 -10.57 -4.08 10.54
N PHE A 27 -11.52 -5.00 10.68
CA PHE A 27 -11.32 -6.41 10.31
C PHE A 27 -12.40 -6.89 9.33
N PRO A 28 -11.99 -7.47 8.18
CA PRO A 28 -10.68 -7.38 7.55
C PRO A 28 -10.33 -5.94 7.15
N THR A 29 -9.05 -5.58 7.28
CA THR A 29 -8.52 -4.26 6.87
C THR A 29 -8.47 -4.13 5.35
N VAL A 30 -8.77 -2.96 4.79
CA VAL A 30 -8.69 -2.69 3.36
C VAL A 30 -7.55 -1.72 3.08
N MET A 31 -6.50 -2.21 2.40
CA MET A 31 -5.41 -1.42 1.88
C MET A 31 -5.67 -1.12 0.40
N ALA A 32 -5.84 0.16 0.05
CA ALA A 32 -6.00 0.59 -1.33
C ALA A 32 -4.63 0.61 -2.02
N HIS A 33 -4.34 -0.46 -2.78
CA HIS A 33 -3.07 -0.71 -3.45
C HIS A 33 -2.79 0.36 -4.51
N ARG A 34 -1.79 1.24 -4.23
CA ARG A 34 -1.47 2.43 -5.04
C ARG A 34 -2.66 3.38 -5.20
N GLY A 35 -3.53 3.44 -4.17
CA GLY A 35 -4.80 4.12 -4.21
C GLY A 35 -5.94 3.28 -4.81
N ALA A 36 -6.96 3.92 -5.38
CA ALA A 36 -8.04 3.26 -6.13
C ALA A 36 -7.60 2.96 -7.57
N SER A 37 -6.50 2.21 -7.73
CA SER A 37 -5.74 2.07 -8.97
C SER A 37 -6.49 1.34 -10.09
N TYR A 38 -7.58 0.64 -9.79
CA TYR A 38 -8.49 0.14 -10.83
C TYR A 38 -9.28 1.26 -11.51
N LEU A 39 -9.61 2.34 -10.80
CA LEU A 39 -10.51 3.41 -11.25
C LEU A 39 -9.78 4.69 -11.65
N ALA A 40 -8.53 4.87 -11.24
CA ALA A 40 -7.72 6.06 -11.50
C ALA A 40 -6.24 5.67 -11.69
N PRO A 41 -5.43 6.53 -12.34
CA PRO A 41 -3.99 6.26 -12.50
C PRO A 41 -3.32 6.02 -11.14
N GLU A 42 -2.64 4.87 -11.02
CA GLU A 42 -1.94 4.45 -9.78
C GLU A 42 -0.97 5.53 -9.28
N GLU A 43 -0.75 5.59 -7.98
CA GLU A 43 0.23 6.48 -7.31
C GLU A 43 0.00 7.98 -7.56
N THR A 44 -1.21 8.40 -7.96
CA THR A 44 -1.55 9.81 -8.18
C THR A 44 -2.48 10.35 -7.10
N ALA A 45 -2.52 11.69 -6.96
CA ALA A 45 -3.42 12.35 -6.01
C ALA A 45 -4.90 11.95 -6.22
N LEU A 46 -5.31 11.75 -7.47
CA LEU A 46 -6.69 11.35 -7.80
C LEU A 46 -7.00 9.93 -7.28
N SER A 47 -6.09 9.00 -7.50
CA SER A 47 -6.21 7.62 -7.02
C SER A 47 -6.34 7.55 -5.50
N TYR A 48 -5.49 8.29 -4.78
CA TYR A 48 -5.49 8.31 -3.31
C TYR A 48 -6.71 9.02 -2.72
N ARG A 49 -7.10 10.17 -3.27
CA ARG A 49 -8.32 10.88 -2.84
C ARG A 49 -9.56 10.04 -3.06
N LEU A 50 -9.65 9.33 -4.19
CA LEU A 50 -10.76 8.42 -4.44
C LEU A 50 -10.78 7.27 -3.44
N ALA A 51 -9.64 6.64 -3.17
CA ALA A 51 -9.53 5.56 -2.18
C ALA A 51 -9.99 6.01 -0.78
N GLN A 52 -9.58 7.22 -0.36
CA GLN A 52 -10.02 7.82 0.89
C GLN A 52 -11.52 8.09 0.89
N ALA A 53 -12.07 8.68 -0.17
CA ALA A 53 -13.50 8.99 -0.29
C ALA A 53 -14.37 7.71 -0.25
N VAL A 54 -13.90 6.63 -0.84
CA VAL A 54 -14.53 5.29 -0.77
C VAL A 54 -14.47 4.72 0.65
N GLY A 55 -13.49 5.12 1.47
CA GLY A 55 -13.33 4.68 2.85
C GLY A 55 -12.38 3.51 3.03
N ALA A 56 -11.33 3.42 2.24
CA ALA A 56 -10.22 2.51 2.49
C ALA A 56 -9.58 2.80 3.85
N ASP A 57 -9.22 1.77 4.59
CA ASP A 57 -8.59 1.91 5.91
C ASP A 57 -7.18 2.51 5.76
N PHE A 58 -6.46 2.08 4.72
CA PHE A 58 -5.11 2.54 4.41
C PHE A 58 -4.96 2.92 2.94
N LEU A 59 -4.19 3.97 2.70
CA LEU A 59 -3.61 4.30 1.41
C LEU A 59 -2.24 3.63 1.33
N GLU A 60 -2.09 2.71 0.40
CA GLU A 60 -0.82 2.02 0.19
C GLU A 60 -0.05 2.71 -0.92
N ALA A 61 1.28 2.84 -0.73
CA ALA A 61 2.17 3.53 -1.65
C ALA A 61 3.57 2.91 -1.71
N ASP A 62 4.12 2.86 -2.92
CA ASP A 62 5.48 2.42 -3.25
C ASP A 62 6.44 3.61 -3.21
N ILE A 63 7.35 3.67 -2.24
CA ILE A 63 8.21 4.83 -2.01
C ILE A 63 9.56 4.63 -2.66
N GLN A 64 9.93 5.58 -3.51
CA GLN A 64 11.24 5.73 -4.13
C GLN A 64 11.80 7.14 -3.87
N ARG A 65 13.06 7.39 -4.25
CA ARG A 65 13.75 8.65 -4.04
C ARG A 65 14.37 9.17 -5.33
N THR A 66 14.13 10.44 -5.64
CA THR A 66 14.75 11.15 -6.76
C THR A 66 16.26 11.35 -6.58
N GLN A 67 16.95 11.79 -7.62
CA GLN A 67 18.38 12.12 -7.58
C GLN A 67 18.71 13.18 -6.52
N ASP A 68 17.85 14.17 -6.36
CA ASP A 68 17.97 15.29 -5.40
C ASP A 68 17.31 15.03 -4.05
N GLY A 69 16.94 13.77 -3.77
CA GLY A 69 16.53 13.32 -2.42
C GLY A 69 15.05 13.48 -2.10
N VAL A 70 14.18 13.81 -3.04
CA VAL A 70 12.74 13.92 -2.82
C VAL A 70 12.11 12.53 -2.81
N LEU A 71 11.32 12.21 -1.77
CA LEU A 71 10.55 10.98 -1.70
C LEU A 71 9.25 11.11 -2.51
N ILE A 72 9.00 10.13 -3.35
CA ILE A 72 7.85 10.08 -4.26
C ILE A 72 7.13 8.74 -4.18
N ALA A 73 5.88 8.71 -4.61
CA ALA A 73 5.10 7.50 -4.81
C ALA A 73 5.25 7.04 -6.26
N LEU A 74 5.88 5.88 -6.49
CA LEU A 74 6.04 5.26 -7.80
C LEU A 74 6.44 3.79 -7.68
N HIS A 75 5.72 2.89 -8.38
CA HIS A 75 5.96 1.45 -8.28
C HIS A 75 7.19 0.97 -9.07
N ASP A 76 7.25 1.30 -10.36
CA ASP A 76 8.27 0.75 -11.26
C ASP A 76 9.63 1.41 -11.06
N ASP A 77 10.71 0.66 -11.30
CA ASP A 77 12.07 1.20 -11.25
C ASP A 77 12.33 2.29 -12.30
N THR A 78 11.53 2.32 -13.37
CA THR A 78 11.62 3.29 -14.48
C THR A 78 10.29 3.99 -14.69
N LEU A 79 10.33 5.11 -15.41
CA LEU A 79 9.17 5.98 -15.66
C LEU A 79 8.33 5.57 -16.88
N GLU A 80 8.77 4.53 -17.64
CA GLU A 80 8.28 4.24 -18.98
C GLU A 80 6.78 3.85 -19.03
N ARG A 81 6.32 3.05 -18.06
CA ARG A 81 4.96 2.49 -18.08
C ARG A 81 3.88 3.50 -17.72
N THR A 82 4.16 4.34 -16.73
CA THR A 82 3.15 5.20 -16.10
C THR A 82 3.34 6.68 -16.37
N THR A 83 4.28 7.05 -17.27
CA THR A 83 4.50 8.45 -17.64
C THR A 83 4.77 8.63 -19.13
N ASP A 84 4.79 9.88 -19.56
CA ASP A 84 5.19 10.29 -20.90
C ASP A 84 6.70 10.61 -21.02
N VAL A 85 7.53 10.00 -20.21
CA VAL A 85 9.00 10.22 -20.16
C VAL A 85 9.67 10.09 -21.52
N ALA A 86 9.23 9.15 -22.36
CA ALA A 86 9.77 8.97 -23.70
C ALA A 86 9.55 10.21 -24.61
N ARG A 87 8.48 10.97 -24.35
CA ARG A 87 8.16 12.20 -25.07
C ARG A 87 8.94 13.41 -24.52
N VAL A 88 8.97 13.53 -23.17
CA VAL A 88 9.58 14.70 -22.49
C VAL A 88 11.09 14.58 -22.43
N PHE A 89 11.62 13.38 -22.20
CA PHE A 89 13.06 13.10 -22.11
C PHE A 89 13.45 11.95 -23.04
N PRO A 90 13.51 12.18 -24.37
CA PRO A 90 13.86 11.14 -25.34
C PRO A 90 15.20 10.48 -25.01
N GLY A 91 15.23 9.14 -25.05
CA GLY A 91 16.43 8.35 -24.75
C GLY A 91 16.68 8.08 -23.26
N ARG A 92 15.89 8.64 -22.34
CA ARG A 92 16.04 8.43 -20.90
C ARG A 92 14.98 7.50 -20.29
N GLN A 93 14.02 6.99 -21.07
CA GLN A 93 12.86 6.22 -20.58
C GLN A 93 13.23 4.96 -19.80
N LYS A 94 14.40 4.38 -20.04
CA LYS A 94 14.90 3.20 -19.35
C LYS A 94 15.85 3.50 -18.19
N GLN A 95 16.10 4.78 -17.93
CA GLN A 95 16.88 5.17 -16.77
C GLN A 95 16.04 4.94 -15.48
N PRO A 96 16.72 4.60 -14.37
CA PRO A 96 16.03 4.47 -13.10
C PRO A 96 15.51 5.82 -12.60
N VAL A 97 14.49 5.78 -11.77
CA VAL A 97 13.90 6.98 -11.13
C VAL A 97 14.96 7.83 -10.43
N SER A 98 15.93 7.19 -9.78
CA SER A 98 17.06 7.85 -9.09
C SER A 98 18.00 8.67 -10.01
N ALA A 99 17.84 8.59 -11.32
CA ALA A 99 18.58 9.39 -12.28
C ALA A 99 17.89 10.73 -12.63
N PHE A 100 16.70 10.98 -12.09
CA PHE A 100 15.90 12.17 -12.35
C PHE A 100 15.78 13.02 -11.09
N THR A 101 15.84 14.35 -11.24
CA THR A 101 15.50 15.31 -10.18
C THR A 101 13.99 15.44 -10.04
N TRP A 102 13.53 16.00 -8.92
CA TRP A 102 12.11 16.31 -8.76
C TRP A 102 11.61 17.30 -9.81
N GLU A 103 12.39 18.30 -10.16
CA GLU A 103 12.02 19.28 -11.19
C GLU A 103 11.79 18.63 -12.56
N GLU A 104 12.57 17.62 -12.92
CA GLU A 104 12.35 16.82 -14.12
C GLU A 104 11.07 15.98 -14.03
N LEU A 105 10.85 15.29 -12.90
CA LEU A 105 9.67 14.44 -12.70
C LEU A 105 8.37 15.24 -12.69
N ALA A 106 8.36 16.44 -12.14
CA ALA A 106 7.20 17.32 -12.08
C ALA A 106 6.68 17.75 -13.47
N GLN A 107 7.51 17.67 -14.53
CA GLN A 107 7.11 17.96 -15.90
C GLN A 107 6.25 16.85 -16.50
N LEU A 108 6.39 15.60 -16.04
CA LEU A 108 5.79 14.43 -16.65
C LEU A 108 4.26 14.39 -16.44
N ASP A 109 3.58 13.82 -17.41
CA ASP A 109 2.21 13.36 -17.31
C ASP A 109 2.22 11.91 -16.77
N ALA A 110 1.56 11.70 -15.65
CA ALA A 110 1.45 10.39 -14.99
C ALA A 110 0.03 9.79 -15.08
N GLY A 111 -0.83 10.30 -15.96
CA GLY A 111 -2.21 9.83 -16.04
C GLY A 111 -2.72 9.48 -17.43
N SER A 112 -2.23 10.10 -18.49
CA SER A 112 -2.69 9.83 -19.87
C SER A 112 -2.50 8.36 -20.29
N TRP A 113 -1.49 7.68 -19.77
CA TRP A 113 -1.26 6.25 -20.01
C TRP A 113 -2.47 5.40 -19.58
N PHE A 114 -3.12 5.78 -18.47
CA PHE A 114 -4.29 5.08 -17.95
C PHE A 114 -5.47 5.20 -18.93
N ASN A 115 -5.71 6.39 -19.44
CA ASN A 115 -6.76 6.62 -20.44
C ASN A 115 -6.53 5.82 -21.72
N ALA A 116 -5.29 5.70 -22.15
CA ALA A 116 -4.93 4.90 -23.32
C ALA A 116 -5.08 3.40 -23.09
N THR A 117 -4.72 2.93 -21.90
CA THR A 117 -4.75 1.50 -21.52
C THR A 117 -6.17 1.03 -21.18
N PHE A 118 -6.98 1.90 -20.56
CA PHE A 118 -8.30 1.58 -20.02
C PHE A 118 -9.37 2.57 -20.51
N PRO A 119 -9.72 2.54 -21.81
CA PRO A 119 -10.65 3.52 -22.41
C PRO A 119 -12.06 3.48 -21.82
N ASP A 120 -12.48 2.35 -21.27
CA ASP A 120 -13.75 2.17 -20.56
C ASP A 120 -13.83 2.91 -19.21
N ARG A 121 -12.70 3.33 -18.68
CA ARG A 121 -12.55 4.06 -17.41
C ARG A 121 -11.82 5.38 -17.58
N ALA A 122 -11.54 5.75 -18.82
CA ALA A 122 -10.83 7.00 -19.14
C ALA A 122 -11.62 8.24 -18.69
N ARG A 123 -10.89 9.24 -18.18
CA ARG A 123 -11.45 10.54 -17.80
C ARG A 123 -10.51 11.68 -18.24
N PRO A 124 -11.05 12.82 -18.70
CA PRO A 124 -10.23 13.96 -19.10
C PRO A 124 -9.27 14.46 -18.00
N GLU A 125 -9.71 14.37 -16.75
CA GLU A 125 -8.95 14.82 -15.58
C GLU A 125 -7.66 14.03 -15.37
N PHE A 126 -7.60 12.77 -15.83
CA PHE A 126 -6.42 11.92 -15.68
C PHE A 126 -5.23 12.43 -16.48
N ALA A 127 -5.45 13.05 -17.63
CA ALA A 127 -4.38 13.66 -18.43
C ALA A 127 -3.64 14.83 -17.74
N ARG A 128 -4.06 15.23 -16.54
CA ARG A 128 -3.39 16.24 -15.72
C ARG A 128 -2.72 15.66 -14.48
N ALA A 129 -2.83 14.35 -14.28
CA ALA A 129 -2.23 13.70 -13.14
C ALA A 129 -0.71 13.79 -13.20
N LYS A 130 -0.10 13.98 -12.03
CA LYS A 130 1.35 14.11 -11.85
C LYS A 130 1.87 13.00 -10.96
N ILE A 131 3.16 12.70 -11.06
CA ILE A 131 3.86 11.94 -10.05
C ILE A 131 3.66 12.66 -8.72
N LEU A 132 3.35 11.91 -7.67
CA LEU A 132 3.01 12.45 -6.37
C LEU A 132 4.24 12.42 -5.44
N ARG A 133 4.52 13.54 -4.79
CA ARG A 133 5.49 13.56 -3.69
C ARG A 133 4.87 12.92 -2.45
N LEU A 134 5.71 12.30 -1.64
CA LEU A 134 5.22 11.68 -0.42
C LEU A 134 4.57 12.69 0.55
N ASP A 135 5.12 13.91 0.67
CA ASP A 135 4.52 14.92 1.54
C ASP A 135 3.11 15.34 1.09
N GLU A 136 2.81 15.34 -0.20
CA GLU A 136 1.45 15.56 -0.72
C GLU A 136 0.51 14.38 -0.40
N LEU A 137 1.02 13.14 -0.46
CA LEU A 137 0.25 11.96 -0.02
C LEU A 137 -0.08 12.04 1.49
N LEU A 138 0.87 12.51 2.31
CA LEU A 138 0.65 12.72 3.74
C LEU A 138 -0.50 13.70 3.98
N ASP A 139 -0.58 14.80 3.20
CA ASP A 139 -1.68 15.76 3.29
C ASP A 139 -3.02 15.15 2.86
N ILE A 140 -3.03 14.35 1.78
CA ILE A 140 -4.23 13.63 1.34
C ILE A 140 -4.72 12.69 2.45
N ALA A 141 -3.85 11.90 3.05
CA ALA A 141 -4.22 10.94 4.09
C ALA A 141 -4.87 11.61 5.32
N LEU A 142 -4.46 12.84 5.65
CA LEU A 142 -5.02 13.63 6.76
C LEU A 142 -6.27 14.43 6.38
N SER A 143 -6.51 14.62 5.07
CA SER A 143 -7.60 15.44 4.59
C SER A 143 -8.97 14.75 4.74
N GLY A 144 -10.04 15.54 4.62
CA GLY A 144 -11.41 15.04 4.61
C GLY A 144 -11.95 14.59 5.96
N PRO A 145 -13.21 14.13 5.99
CA PRO A 145 -13.93 13.83 7.23
C PRO A 145 -13.50 12.51 7.89
N SER A 146 -12.76 11.66 7.17
CA SER A 146 -12.32 10.35 7.65
C SER A 146 -10.89 10.11 7.16
N PRO A 147 -9.87 10.54 7.92
CA PRO A 147 -8.49 10.29 7.60
C PRO A 147 -8.21 8.80 7.40
N SER A 148 -7.42 8.46 6.38
CA SER A 148 -6.93 7.09 6.15
C SER A 148 -5.54 6.91 6.76
N GLY A 149 -5.21 5.67 7.14
CA GLY A 149 -3.84 5.32 7.47
C GLY A 149 -2.95 5.27 6.22
N LEU A 150 -1.65 5.17 6.45
CA LEU A 150 -0.62 5.04 5.42
C LEU A 150 0.07 3.69 5.54
N TYR A 151 0.19 3.00 4.41
CA TYR A 151 0.87 1.71 4.30
C TYR A 151 2.00 1.86 3.27
N LEU A 152 3.22 2.10 3.73
CA LEU A 152 4.33 2.57 2.91
C LEU A 152 5.33 1.46 2.63
N GLU A 153 5.53 1.13 1.34
CA GLU A 153 6.54 0.19 0.87
C GLU A 153 7.84 0.92 0.51
N THR A 154 8.99 0.44 0.98
CA THR A 154 10.27 0.80 0.39
C THR A 154 10.52 -0.06 -0.84
N LYS A 155 10.47 0.57 -2.01
CA LYS A 155 10.66 -0.10 -3.31
C LYS A 155 12.14 -0.16 -3.67
N SER A 156 12.63 -1.36 -4.02
CA SER A 156 14.04 -1.57 -4.40
C SER A 156 15.03 -0.82 -3.47
N PRO A 157 14.94 -0.98 -2.12
CA PRO A 157 15.67 -0.12 -1.16
C PRO A 157 17.19 -0.20 -1.33
N GLU A 158 17.71 -1.27 -1.92
CA GLU A 158 19.14 -1.42 -2.24
C GLU A 158 19.64 -0.36 -3.25
N ARG A 159 18.74 0.25 -4.03
CA ARG A 159 19.04 1.35 -4.95
C ARG A 159 19.03 2.72 -4.26
N PHE A 160 18.48 2.78 -3.06
CA PHE A 160 18.26 4.01 -2.32
C PHE A 160 18.81 3.92 -0.89
N PRO A 161 20.13 3.73 -0.71
CA PRO A 161 20.71 3.57 0.64
C PRO A 161 20.24 4.67 1.59
N GLY A 162 19.71 4.27 2.76
CA GLY A 162 19.20 5.18 3.79
C GLY A 162 17.78 5.70 3.57
N ILE A 163 17.03 5.16 2.61
CA ILE A 163 15.65 5.59 2.31
C ILE A 163 14.74 5.46 3.55
N GLU A 164 14.96 4.48 4.41
CA GLU A 164 14.18 4.27 5.63
C GLU A 164 14.36 5.44 6.60
N ALA A 165 15.60 5.92 6.77
CA ALA A 165 15.89 7.07 7.61
C ALA A 165 15.31 8.37 7.02
N ASP A 166 15.40 8.56 5.71
CA ASP A 166 14.80 9.71 5.01
C ASP A 166 13.27 9.71 5.18
N LEU A 167 12.64 8.53 5.04
CA LEU A 167 11.20 8.36 5.23
C LEU A 167 10.77 8.68 6.66
N VAL A 168 11.46 8.12 7.66
CA VAL A 168 11.17 8.39 9.09
C VAL A 168 11.36 9.86 9.42
N LYS A 169 12.42 10.50 8.90
CA LYS A 169 12.67 11.93 9.07
C LYS A 169 11.56 12.81 8.47
N LEU A 170 11.07 12.45 7.29
CA LEU A 170 9.94 13.18 6.69
C LEU A 170 8.67 12.99 7.53
N LEU A 171 8.35 11.77 7.93
CA LEU A 171 7.19 11.46 8.76
C LEU A 171 7.22 12.18 10.12
N ALA A 172 8.40 12.28 10.75
CA ALA A 172 8.57 13.04 12.00
C ALA A 172 8.31 14.54 11.77
N ARG A 173 8.91 15.13 10.74
CA ARG A 173 8.67 16.55 10.38
C ARG A 173 7.21 16.87 10.09
N ARG A 174 6.46 15.89 9.56
CA ARG A 174 5.03 16.02 9.24
C ARG A 174 4.12 15.59 10.40
N GLY A 175 4.68 15.29 11.57
CA GLY A 175 3.92 14.98 12.79
C GLY A 175 3.27 13.60 12.80
N TYR A 176 3.67 12.67 11.93
CA TYR A 176 3.23 11.26 11.98
C TYR A 176 4.01 10.44 12.99
N LEU A 177 5.26 10.80 13.22
CA LEU A 177 6.15 10.20 14.20
C LEU A 177 6.68 11.27 15.16
N THR A 178 7.03 10.85 16.35
CA THR A 178 7.86 11.64 17.26
C THR A 178 9.34 11.59 16.79
N ASP A 179 10.20 12.44 17.34
CA ASP A 179 11.65 12.40 17.07
C ASP A 179 12.29 11.06 17.45
N ALA A 180 11.68 10.33 18.38
CA ALA A 180 12.09 8.97 18.76
C ALA A 180 11.53 7.87 17.85
N GLY A 181 10.86 8.21 16.74
CA GLY A 181 10.30 7.26 15.79
C GLY A 181 9.02 6.54 16.26
N ALA A 182 8.36 7.02 17.30
CA ALA A 182 7.09 6.46 17.76
C ALA A 182 5.91 7.11 17.01
N PRO A 183 4.88 6.32 16.62
CA PRO A 183 3.67 6.87 15.99
C PRO A 183 2.97 7.86 16.91
N THR A 184 2.64 9.04 16.38
CA THR A 184 1.84 10.06 17.13
C THR A 184 0.38 9.68 17.23
N ARG A 185 -0.10 8.90 16.26
CA ARG A 185 -1.44 8.31 16.23
C ARG A 185 -1.30 6.80 16.01
N PRO A 186 -1.61 5.97 17.02
CA PRO A 186 -1.56 4.53 16.89
C PRO A 186 -2.45 4.03 15.74
N GLY A 187 -1.99 3.01 15.03
CA GLY A 187 -2.77 2.36 13.97
C GLY A 187 -2.90 3.13 12.66
N THR A 188 -2.18 4.25 12.48
CA THR A 188 -2.28 5.05 11.23
C THR A 188 -1.09 4.92 10.29
N LEU A 189 -0.08 4.13 10.66
CA LEU A 189 1.13 3.96 9.86
C LEU A 189 1.61 2.51 9.91
N VAL A 190 2.00 1.98 8.76
CA VAL A 190 2.60 0.66 8.57
C VAL A 190 3.72 0.77 7.55
N PHE A 191 4.84 0.10 7.80
CA PHE A 191 5.90 -0.08 6.81
C PHE A 191 5.85 -1.49 6.23
N GLN A 192 6.20 -1.62 4.96
CA GLN A 192 6.35 -2.91 4.31
C GLN A 192 7.56 -2.93 3.36
N SER A 193 8.09 -4.10 3.10
CA SER A 193 9.14 -4.31 2.11
C SER A 193 9.29 -5.81 1.78
N PHE A 194 9.76 -6.10 0.56
CA PHE A 194 10.32 -7.40 0.20
C PHE A 194 11.74 -7.61 0.76
N SER A 195 12.41 -6.53 1.17
CA SER A 195 13.75 -6.57 1.74
C SER A 195 13.71 -6.76 3.26
N ALA A 196 14.24 -7.89 3.73
CA ALA A 196 14.43 -8.13 5.15
C ALA A 196 15.40 -7.12 5.79
N GLU A 197 16.36 -6.60 5.02
CA GLU A 197 17.30 -5.58 5.47
C GLU A 197 16.58 -4.25 5.72
N SER A 198 15.74 -3.80 4.79
CA SER A 198 14.93 -2.59 4.95
C SER A 198 14.04 -2.66 6.20
N LEU A 199 13.40 -3.81 6.46
CA LEU A 199 12.60 -4.00 7.67
C LEU A 199 13.44 -3.95 8.96
N ARG A 200 14.69 -4.44 8.96
CA ARG A 200 15.62 -4.27 10.09
C ARG A 200 16.03 -2.81 10.28
N ASN A 201 16.27 -2.09 9.18
CA ASN A 201 16.57 -0.66 9.25
C ASN A 201 15.40 0.10 9.88
N PHE A 202 14.15 -0.15 9.48
CA PHE A 202 12.96 0.42 10.13
C PHE A 202 12.87 0.03 11.61
N GLN A 203 13.24 -1.20 11.98
CA GLN A 203 13.23 -1.63 13.37
C GLN A 203 14.18 -0.80 14.22
N THR A 204 15.30 -0.32 13.64
CA THR A 204 16.27 0.53 14.34
C THR A 204 15.75 1.96 14.52
N VAL A 205 15.08 2.53 13.49
CA VAL A 205 14.72 3.96 13.47
C VAL A 205 13.26 4.25 13.85
N ALA A 206 12.38 3.24 13.82
CA ALA A 206 10.94 3.37 14.11
C ALA A 206 10.35 2.05 14.64
N ALA A 207 10.92 1.52 15.73
CA ALA A 207 10.63 0.19 16.27
C ALA A 207 9.15 -0.07 16.57
N LEU A 208 8.39 0.96 16.94
CA LEU A 208 6.98 0.87 17.34
C LEU A 208 5.99 0.92 16.14
N VAL A 209 6.47 1.23 14.94
CA VAL A 209 5.63 1.16 13.73
C VAL A 209 5.49 -0.30 13.31
N PRO A 210 4.28 -0.83 13.08
CA PRO A 210 4.07 -2.16 12.54
C PRO A 210 4.81 -2.33 11.21
N ARG A 211 5.46 -3.48 11.02
CA ARG A 211 6.20 -3.82 9.80
C ARG A 211 5.69 -5.12 9.22
N ILE A 212 5.53 -5.17 7.92
CA ILE A 212 5.02 -6.32 7.18
C ILE A 212 6.08 -6.80 6.18
N TYR A 213 6.43 -8.07 6.26
CA TYR A 213 7.35 -8.69 5.32
C TYR A 213 6.57 -9.19 4.10
N LEU A 214 6.82 -8.59 2.94
CA LEU A 214 6.20 -9.00 1.68
C LEU A 214 6.87 -10.28 1.16
N LEU A 215 6.05 -11.21 0.69
CA LEU A 215 6.48 -12.52 0.22
C LEU A 215 5.98 -12.77 -1.19
N ASP A 216 6.88 -12.84 -2.16
CA ASP A 216 6.56 -13.26 -3.51
C ASP A 216 6.73 -14.78 -3.71
N GLU A 217 6.35 -15.24 -4.91
CA GLU A 217 6.44 -16.65 -5.27
C GLU A 217 7.88 -17.15 -5.32
N ALA A 218 8.82 -16.34 -5.80
CA ALA A 218 10.23 -16.73 -5.93
C ALA A 218 10.86 -16.93 -4.54
N MET A 219 10.56 -16.04 -3.60
CA MET A 219 10.99 -16.17 -2.20
C MET A 219 10.46 -17.44 -1.56
N VAL A 220 9.15 -17.72 -1.73
CA VAL A 220 8.53 -18.93 -1.14
C VAL A 220 9.08 -20.20 -1.77
N ARG A 221 9.31 -20.22 -3.07
CA ARG A 221 9.95 -21.38 -3.75
C ARG A 221 11.39 -21.59 -3.31
N ALA A 222 12.15 -20.52 -3.13
CA ALA A 222 13.58 -20.60 -2.78
C ALA A 222 13.82 -20.98 -1.31
N GLN A 223 13.01 -20.44 -0.38
CA GLN A 223 13.28 -20.53 1.06
C GLN A 223 12.25 -21.36 1.82
N GLY A 224 11.07 -21.59 1.25
CA GLY A 224 9.93 -22.24 1.91
C GLY A 224 9.14 -21.27 2.80
N TYR A 225 7.81 -21.47 2.83
CA TYR A 225 6.88 -20.61 3.55
C TYR A 225 7.18 -20.53 5.06
N ASP A 226 7.46 -21.67 5.69
CA ASP A 226 7.68 -21.73 7.15
C ASP A 226 8.98 -21.00 7.58
N THR A 227 10.02 -21.05 6.74
CA THR A 227 11.26 -20.27 6.95
C THR A 227 10.99 -18.77 6.91
N LEU A 228 10.20 -18.35 5.91
CA LEU A 228 9.84 -16.93 5.75
C LEU A 228 8.93 -16.43 6.89
N VAL A 229 7.98 -17.25 7.37
CA VAL A 229 7.17 -16.95 8.56
C VAL A 229 8.06 -16.78 9.81
N THR A 230 9.06 -17.64 9.97
CA THR A 230 10.02 -17.52 11.08
C THR A 230 10.85 -16.24 10.99
N ALA A 231 11.34 -15.90 9.79
CA ALA A 231 12.04 -14.65 9.54
C ALA A 231 11.15 -13.42 9.82
N ALA A 232 9.91 -13.44 9.33
CA ALA A 232 8.95 -12.34 9.52
C ALA A 232 8.70 -12.02 11.00
N LYS A 233 8.65 -13.05 11.86
CA LYS A 233 8.48 -12.87 13.31
C LYS A 233 9.60 -12.02 13.95
N ALA A 234 10.82 -12.13 13.43
CA ALA A 234 11.95 -11.32 13.89
C ALA A 234 11.96 -9.92 13.28
N LEU A 235 11.29 -9.72 12.14
CA LEU A 235 11.31 -8.48 11.37
C LEU A 235 10.14 -7.54 11.69
N GLY A 236 8.98 -8.10 12.10
CA GLY A 236 7.81 -7.24 12.25
C GLY A 236 6.55 -7.92 12.77
N SER A 237 5.42 -7.36 12.38
CA SER A 237 4.09 -7.67 12.91
C SER A 237 3.28 -8.61 12.01
N GLY A 238 3.74 -8.85 10.77
CA GLY A 238 2.98 -9.68 9.84
C GLY A 238 3.69 -9.97 8.53
N ILE A 239 2.98 -10.66 7.66
CA ILE A 239 3.39 -10.99 6.30
C ILE A 239 2.38 -10.47 5.28
N GLY A 240 2.87 -10.08 4.10
CA GLY A 240 2.06 -9.79 2.91
C GLY A 240 2.39 -10.81 1.82
N PRO A 241 1.73 -11.97 1.77
CA PRO A 241 2.01 -12.97 0.74
C PRO A 241 1.23 -12.66 -0.54
N VAL A 242 1.76 -13.10 -1.69
CA VAL A 242 0.95 -13.15 -2.92
C VAL A 242 -0.30 -14.01 -2.69
N GLY A 243 -1.45 -13.57 -3.20
CA GLY A 243 -2.78 -14.02 -2.78
C GLY A 243 -3.03 -15.53 -2.71
N TYR A 244 -2.43 -16.31 -3.60
CA TYR A 244 -2.57 -17.77 -3.57
C TYR A 244 -1.74 -18.48 -2.48
N TYR A 245 -0.91 -17.76 -1.71
CA TYR A 245 -0.30 -18.28 -0.47
C TYR A 245 -1.10 -17.93 0.78
N ALA A 246 -2.27 -17.30 0.67
CA ALA A 246 -3.15 -17.01 1.80
C ALA A 246 -4.22 -18.11 2.05
N TYR A 247 -3.88 -19.37 1.79
CA TYR A 247 -4.73 -20.50 2.14
C TYR A 247 -4.93 -20.65 3.67
N PRO A 248 -6.01 -21.26 4.14
CA PRO A 248 -6.32 -21.36 5.56
C PRO A 248 -5.19 -21.94 6.43
N TRP A 249 -4.49 -22.95 5.93
CA TRP A 249 -3.38 -23.57 6.67
C TRP A 249 -2.14 -22.68 6.73
N HIS A 250 -1.86 -21.86 5.69
CA HIS A 250 -0.78 -20.89 5.70
C HIS A 250 -1.12 -19.71 6.62
N THR A 251 -2.34 -19.18 6.53
CA THR A 251 -2.84 -18.13 7.39
C THR A 251 -2.79 -18.54 8.86
N LEU A 252 -3.25 -19.75 9.19
CA LEU A 252 -3.19 -20.26 10.56
C LEU A 252 -1.74 -20.43 11.07
N ARG A 253 -0.80 -20.83 10.22
CA ARG A 253 0.63 -20.92 10.60
C ARG A 253 1.20 -19.55 10.96
N ALA A 254 0.92 -18.53 10.14
CA ALA A 254 1.32 -17.15 10.42
C ALA A 254 0.68 -16.66 11.73
N HIS A 255 -0.62 -16.88 11.96
CA HIS A 255 -1.31 -16.51 13.20
C HIS A 255 -0.73 -17.22 14.42
N ARG A 256 -0.36 -18.50 14.32
CA ARG A 256 0.32 -19.22 15.41
C ARG A 256 1.70 -18.66 15.73
N ALA A 257 2.34 -18.03 14.77
CA ALA A 257 3.58 -17.30 14.98
C ALA A 257 3.37 -15.88 15.53
N GLY A 258 2.10 -15.43 15.69
CA GLY A 258 1.73 -14.10 16.14
C GLY A 258 1.78 -13.03 15.03
N LEU A 259 1.71 -13.43 13.75
CA LEU A 259 1.82 -12.56 12.61
C LEU A 259 0.45 -12.29 11.96
N LEU A 260 0.21 -11.05 11.55
CA LEU A 260 -0.89 -10.68 10.66
C LEU A 260 -0.65 -11.18 9.23
N VAL A 261 -1.73 -11.37 8.47
CA VAL A 261 -1.68 -11.85 7.07
C VAL A 261 -2.46 -10.91 6.17
N HIS A 262 -1.75 -10.17 5.33
CA HIS A 262 -2.30 -9.19 4.38
C HIS A 262 -1.92 -9.57 2.94
N PRO A 263 -2.67 -10.47 2.26
CA PRO A 263 -2.35 -10.87 0.90
C PRO A 263 -2.56 -9.77 -0.13
N TYR A 264 -1.74 -9.80 -1.19
CA TYR A 264 -1.79 -8.92 -2.37
C TYR A 264 -1.86 -9.70 -3.69
N THR A 265 -2.42 -9.24 -4.77
CA THR A 265 -3.42 -8.19 -4.87
C THR A 265 -4.74 -8.84 -5.23
N LEU A 266 -5.77 -8.64 -4.44
CA LEU A 266 -7.05 -9.34 -4.57
C LEU A 266 -8.11 -8.41 -5.20
N ASN A 267 -8.40 -8.59 -6.49
CA ASN A 267 -9.21 -7.66 -7.27
C ASN A 267 -10.59 -8.19 -7.67
N ARG A 268 -10.87 -9.47 -7.41
CA ARG A 268 -12.13 -10.10 -7.80
C ARG A 268 -13.01 -10.39 -6.60
N ARG A 269 -14.33 -10.23 -6.73
CA ARG A 269 -15.30 -10.49 -5.66
C ARG A 269 -15.12 -11.88 -5.03
N TRP A 270 -14.84 -12.91 -5.83
CA TRP A 270 -14.63 -14.25 -5.31
C TRP A 270 -13.33 -14.37 -4.48
N GLN A 271 -12.24 -13.67 -4.88
CA GLN A 271 -10.98 -13.63 -4.11
C GLN A 271 -11.21 -12.98 -2.75
N LEU A 272 -11.89 -11.82 -2.72
CA LEU A 272 -12.22 -11.12 -1.47
C LEU A 272 -13.11 -11.96 -0.54
N ARG A 273 -14.09 -12.71 -1.10
CA ARG A 273 -14.91 -13.65 -0.33
C ARG A 273 -14.09 -14.78 0.27
N LEU A 274 -13.20 -15.38 -0.53
CA LEU A 274 -12.31 -16.44 -0.06
C LEU A 274 -11.33 -15.93 1.00
N ALA A 275 -10.72 -14.78 0.80
CA ALA A 275 -9.82 -14.16 1.77
C ALA A 275 -10.49 -13.97 3.13
N ARG A 276 -11.73 -13.40 3.13
CA ARG A 276 -12.54 -13.27 4.35
C ARG A 276 -12.85 -14.64 4.98
N TRP A 277 -13.15 -15.64 4.16
CA TRP A 277 -13.44 -17.00 4.66
C TRP A 277 -12.18 -17.69 5.20
N PHE A 278 -11.02 -17.47 4.57
CA PHE A 278 -9.74 -18.03 5.01
C PHE A 278 -9.18 -17.36 6.27
N GLY A 279 -9.80 -16.26 6.71
CA GLY A 279 -9.45 -15.60 7.96
C GLY A 279 -8.23 -14.68 7.87
N VAL A 280 -7.93 -14.13 6.68
CA VAL A 280 -6.88 -13.10 6.54
C VAL A 280 -7.27 -11.83 7.28
N ASP A 281 -6.28 -11.06 7.72
CA ASP A 281 -6.47 -9.90 8.57
C ASP A 281 -6.78 -8.63 7.79
N GLY A 282 -6.32 -8.57 6.55
CA GLY A 282 -6.59 -7.50 5.61
C GLY A 282 -6.28 -7.92 4.20
N VAL A 283 -6.51 -7.05 3.23
CA VAL A 283 -6.23 -7.31 1.81
C VAL A 283 -5.70 -6.06 1.12
N PHE A 284 -4.70 -6.23 0.26
CA PHE A 284 -4.37 -5.24 -0.76
C PHE A 284 -5.26 -5.44 -1.97
N THR A 285 -5.83 -4.36 -2.47
CA THR A 285 -6.72 -4.39 -3.63
C THR A 285 -6.64 -3.10 -4.44
N ASP A 286 -6.63 -3.23 -5.78
CA ASP A 286 -6.82 -2.10 -6.70
C ASP A 286 -8.28 -1.62 -6.68
N ARG A 287 -9.18 -2.44 -6.11
CA ARG A 287 -10.64 -2.28 -6.14
C ARG A 287 -11.23 -2.07 -4.75
N CYS A 288 -10.73 -1.04 -4.06
CA CYS A 288 -11.22 -0.71 -2.72
C CYS A 288 -12.74 -0.41 -2.71
N GLU A 289 -13.30 0.10 -3.80
CA GLU A 289 -14.75 0.31 -3.98
C GLU A 289 -15.58 -0.99 -3.90
N LEU A 290 -14.95 -2.15 -4.16
CA LEU A 290 -15.58 -3.44 -3.94
C LEU A 290 -15.30 -4.00 -2.54
N ALA A 291 -14.07 -3.86 -2.05
CA ALA A 291 -13.63 -4.49 -0.79
C ALA A 291 -14.28 -3.81 0.43
N VAL A 292 -14.33 -2.49 0.47
CA VAL A 292 -14.89 -1.71 1.59
C VAL A 292 -16.31 -2.15 1.94
N PRO A 293 -17.30 -2.15 1.01
CA PRO A 293 -18.64 -2.59 1.32
C PRO A 293 -18.75 -4.11 1.54
N MET A 294 -17.95 -4.93 0.85
CA MET A 294 -17.95 -6.38 1.04
C MET A 294 -17.50 -6.80 2.43
N PHE A 295 -16.62 -6.02 3.06
CA PHE A 295 -16.17 -6.27 4.44
C PHE A 295 -16.99 -5.51 5.49
N GLY A 296 -18.05 -4.81 5.06
CA GLY A 296 -18.96 -4.09 5.96
C GLY A 296 -18.32 -2.85 6.61
N ARG A 297 -17.30 -2.27 5.95
CA ARG A 297 -16.59 -1.07 6.44
C ARG A 297 -17.42 0.19 6.25
N ARG A 298 -18.00 0.35 5.07
CA ARG A 298 -18.96 1.38 4.68
C ARG A 298 -19.98 0.81 3.70
N ALA A 299 -21.10 1.49 3.53
CA ALA A 299 -22.01 1.22 2.41
C ALA A 299 -21.30 1.47 1.08
N ALA A 300 -21.76 0.79 0.03
CA ALA A 300 -21.28 1.06 -1.31
C ALA A 300 -21.57 2.52 -1.69
N VAL A 301 -20.57 3.18 -2.26
CA VAL A 301 -20.66 4.58 -2.71
C VAL A 301 -20.78 4.56 -4.24
N ASP A 302 -21.61 5.45 -4.76
CA ASP A 302 -21.59 5.76 -6.19
C ASP A 302 -20.32 6.54 -6.51
N VAL A 303 -19.35 5.85 -7.13
CA VAL A 303 -18.04 6.41 -7.46
C VAL A 303 -18.17 7.59 -8.42
N ASP A 304 -19.14 7.56 -9.35
CA ASP A 304 -19.31 8.63 -10.31
C ASP A 304 -19.72 9.96 -9.63
N SER A 305 -20.44 9.89 -8.53
CA SER A 305 -20.80 11.05 -7.72
C SER A 305 -19.61 11.71 -6.98
N LEU A 306 -18.48 11.01 -6.85
CA LEU A 306 -17.30 11.52 -6.13
C LEU A 306 -16.40 12.37 -7.01
N TRP A 307 -16.33 12.11 -8.32
CA TRP A 307 -15.36 12.76 -9.22
C TRP A 307 -15.40 14.29 -9.23
N PRO A 308 -16.56 14.97 -9.21
CA PRO A 308 -16.58 16.44 -9.19
C PRO A 308 -15.86 17.06 -7.99
N GLN A 309 -15.80 16.33 -6.87
CA GLN A 309 -15.20 16.79 -5.62
C GLN A 309 -13.68 16.51 -5.56
N LEU A 310 -13.20 15.50 -6.30
CA LEU A 310 -11.81 15.06 -6.25
C LEU A 310 -10.87 15.90 -7.11
N GLY A 311 -11.37 16.55 -8.16
CA GLY A 311 -10.61 17.40 -9.07
C GLY A 311 -10.32 18.81 -8.55
N SER A 312 -10.95 19.25 -7.47
CA SER A 312 -10.68 20.56 -6.89
C SER A 312 -9.42 20.52 -6.02
N PRO A 313 -8.48 21.47 -6.16
CA PRO A 313 -7.40 21.61 -5.19
C PRO A 313 -8.04 21.87 -3.82
N GLY A 314 -7.66 21.11 -2.80
CA GLY A 314 -8.09 21.38 -1.43
C GLY A 314 -7.71 22.80 -1.02
N PRO A 315 -8.39 23.40 -0.03
CA PRO A 315 -8.05 24.74 0.43
C PRO A 315 -6.58 24.80 0.82
N ALA A 316 -5.85 25.74 0.21
CA ALA A 316 -4.48 26.05 0.60
C ALA A 316 -4.47 26.37 2.10
N ARG A 317 -3.68 25.64 2.88
CA ARG A 317 -3.39 25.94 4.29
C ARG A 317 -2.11 26.71 4.39
#